data_a5a4e5a14e0d8a0cbe19c4068bec9410
#
_entry.id   a5a4e5a14e0d8a0cbe19c4068bec9410
#
_cell.length_a   1.000
_cell.length_b   1.000
_cell.length_c   1.000
_cell.angle_alpha   90.00
_cell.angle_beta   90.00
_cell.angle_gamma   90.00
#
_symmetry.space_group_name_H-M   'P 1'
#
loop_
_entity.id
_entity.type
_entity.pdbx_description
1 polymer ?
#
loop_
_entity_poly.entity_id
_entity_poly.type
_entity_poly.pdbx_seq_one_letter_code
_entity_poly.pdbx_strand_id
1 'polypeptide(L)'
;MHQAKKRFGQNFLTDKNLLKKIVDSAQIHDKNVLEIGPGLGALTQFIVKDAQKYLAYEIDYSLKDVLENFLSEDSNIIFQDFLESDVTNDLDTYFKGEPIHLIGNLPYYITTPIIFKFLEIDQLKTATIMVQKEVGDRMISKKNLKSYNAFSAILQYFTDVRLVVNVNRKMFNPVPKVDSMVVQLTKKETKLDKSLELKFIQIVKLSFMHKRKTLLNNLSTGLNEDKAKILESLKSLNLDEKTRAESLGVDDFITLTEKLYK
;
A
#
# COMPACT_ATOMS: atom_id res chain seq x y z
N MET A 1 29.65 -7.98 11.68
CA MET A 1 28.62 -6.94 11.52
C MET A 1 28.04 -7.08 10.12
N HIS A 2 26.73 -7.26 9.95
CA HIS A 2 26.10 -7.43 8.63
C HIS A 2 26.22 -6.13 7.83
N GLN A 3 26.63 -6.23 6.54
CA GLN A 3 26.68 -5.07 5.64
C GLN A 3 25.38 -4.98 4.83
N ALA A 4 24.75 -3.80 4.81
CA ALA A 4 23.54 -3.54 4.03
C ALA A 4 23.78 -3.82 2.54
N LYS A 5 22.95 -4.67 1.93
CA LYS A 5 23.04 -5.05 0.53
C LYS A 5 22.22 -4.10 -0.33
N LYS A 6 22.89 -3.29 -1.14
CA LYS A 6 22.24 -2.30 -2.04
C LYS A 6 21.20 -2.93 -2.97
N ARG A 7 21.42 -4.16 -3.43
CA ARG A 7 20.48 -4.87 -4.32
C ARG A 7 19.10 -5.11 -3.70
N PHE A 8 19.02 -5.17 -2.36
CA PHE A 8 17.78 -5.35 -1.62
C PHE A 8 17.23 -4.03 -1.04
N GLY A 9 17.87 -2.90 -1.33
CA GLY A 9 17.43 -1.58 -0.86
C GLY A 9 17.44 -1.44 0.67
N GLN A 10 18.30 -2.20 1.38
CA GLN A 10 18.32 -2.24 2.84
C GLN A 10 18.73 -0.90 3.46
N ASN A 11 17.83 -0.33 4.27
CA ASN A 11 18.06 0.82 5.13
C ASN A 11 17.48 0.49 6.51
N PHE A 12 18.34 0.29 7.51
CA PHE A 12 17.93 -0.17 8.83
C PHE A 12 17.58 1.01 9.72
N LEU A 13 16.38 1.00 10.27
CA LEU A 13 15.94 1.97 11.26
C LEU A 13 16.56 1.65 12.61
N THR A 14 17.11 2.67 13.30
CA THR A 14 17.86 2.47 14.56
C THR A 14 17.20 3.13 15.78
N ASP A 15 16.27 4.06 15.58
CA ASP A 15 15.61 4.77 16.66
C ASP A 15 14.54 3.90 17.35
N LYS A 16 14.80 3.47 18.57
CA LYS A 16 13.92 2.57 19.34
C LYS A 16 12.56 3.18 19.69
N ASN A 17 12.49 4.49 19.91
CA ASN A 17 11.23 5.16 20.23
C ASN A 17 10.32 5.21 18.99
N LEU A 18 10.91 5.44 17.82
CA LEU A 18 10.19 5.40 16.57
C LEU A 18 9.72 3.98 16.23
N LEU A 19 10.58 2.97 16.40
CA LEU A 19 10.21 1.56 16.20
C LEU A 19 9.01 1.17 17.08
N LYS A 20 9.07 1.52 18.38
CA LYS A 20 7.95 1.26 19.29
C LYS A 20 6.68 2.01 18.85
N LYS A 21 6.78 3.29 18.48
CA LYS A 21 5.64 4.06 17.98
C LYS A 21 4.99 3.44 16.74
N ILE A 22 5.78 2.85 15.84
CA ILE A 22 5.28 2.15 14.64
C ILE A 22 4.45 0.93 15.06
N VAL A 23 4.99 0.09 15.93
CA VAL A 23 4.31 -1.12 16.42
C VAL A 23 3.06 -0.78 17.22
N ASP A 24 3.14 0.17 18.17
CA ASP A 24 1.99 0.64 18.95
C ASP A 24 0.86 1.17 18.05
N SER A 25 1.22 1.90 16.97
CA SER A 25 0.23 2.45 16.03
C SER A 25 -0.47 1.37 15.20
N ALA A 26 0.12 0.20 15.05
CA ALA A 26 -0.44 -0.92 14.32
C ALA A 26 -1.51 -1.68 15.11
N GLN A 27 -1.56 -1.51 16.46
CA GLN A 27 -2.56 -2.12 17.35
C GLN A 27 -2.63 -3.64 17.22
N ILE A 28 -1.47 -4.29 17.30
CA ILE A 28 -1.30 -5.73 17.00
C ILE A 28 -1.39 -6.66 18.23
N HIS A 29 -1.67 -6.12 19.41
CA HIS A 29 -1.79 -6.93 20.62
C HIS A 29 -2.79 -8.08 20.42
N ASP A 30 -2.34 -9.30 20.67
CA ASP A 30 -3.09 -10.55 20.43
C ASP A 30 -3.66 -10.68 19.00
N LYS A 31 -2.92 -10.19 17.98
CA LYS A 31 -3.29 -10.30 16.57
C LYS A 31 -2.29 -11.11 15.77
N ASN A 32 -2.76 -11.66 14.65
CA ASN A 32 -1.88 -12.26 13.66
C ASN A 32 -1.14 -11.19 12.87
N VAL A 33 0.17 -11.31 12.76
CA VAL A 33 1.02 -10.30 12.11
C VAL A 33 1.85 -10.91 11.00
N LEU A 34 1.83 -10.25 9.86
CA LEU A 34 2.73 -10.46 8.73
C LEU A 34 3.75 -9.32 8.67
N GLU A 35 5.04 -9.61 8.79
CA GLU A 35 6.11 -8.64 8.54
C GLU A 35 6.75 -8.86 7.17
N ILE A 36 6.94 -7.79 6.40
CA ILE A 36 7.67 -7.85 5.12
C ILE A 36 9.01 -7.14 5.29
N GLY A 37 10.10 -7.89 5.07
CA GLY A 37 11.47 -7.40 5.18
C GLY A 37 11.89 -7.10 6.61
N PRO A 38 11.91 -8.08 7.52
CA PRO A 38 12.34 -7.90 8.92
C PRO A 38 13.78 -7.36 9.04
N GLY A 39 14.64 -7.63 8.04
CA GLY A 39 16.00 -7.16 8.02
C GLY A 39 16.80 -7.65 9.23
N LEU A 40 17.36 -6.73 10.02
CA LEU A 40 18.07 -7.06 11.25
C LEU A 40 17.14 -7.27 12.48
N GLY A 41 15.83 -7.39 12.25
CA GLY A 41 14.85 -7.63 13.33
C GLY A 41 14.48 -6.39 14.13
N ALA A 42 14.67 -5.19 13.56
CA ALA A 42 14.43 -3.94 14.26
C ALA A 42 12.97 -3.78 14.72
N LEU A 43 11.98 -4.09 13.86
CA LEU A 43 10.57 -4.15 14.23
C LEU A 43 10.21 -5.49 14.86
N THR A 44 10.74 -6.60 14.31
CA THR A 44 10.49 -7.98 14.74
C THR A 44 10.59 -8.16 16.26
N GLN A 45 11.63 -7.62 16.91
CA GLN A 45 11.84 -7.71 18.35
C GLN A 45 10.70 -7.15 19.21
N PHE A 46 9.91 -6.24 18.68
CA PHE A 46 8.72 -5.68 19.33
C PHE A 46 7.46 -6.44 18.91
N ILE A 47 7.34 -6.79 17.62
CA ILE A 47 6.16 -7.46 17.07
C ILE A 47 5.97 -8.84 17.70
N VAL A 48 7.01 -9.68 17.77
CA VAL A 48 6.93 -11.06 18.30
C VAL A 48 6.49 -11.10 19.76
N LYS A 49 6.74 -10.04 20.53
CA LYS A 49 6.33 -9.95 21.95
C LYS A 49 4.86 -9.63 22.14
N ASP A 50 4.23 -9.05 21.14
CA ASP A 50 2.88 -8.48 21.22
C ASP A 50 1.88 -9.21 20.33
N ALA A 51 2.34 -9.84 19.26
CA ALA A 51 1.52 -10.59 18.33
C ALA A 51 1.08 -11.96 18.88
N GLN A 52 -0.11 -12.41 18.49
CA GLN A 52 -0.59 -13.78 18.75
C GLN A 52 0.19 -14.80 17.93
N LYS A 53 0.31 -14.55 16.60
CA LYS A 53 1.15 -15.31 15.69
C LYS A 53 1.90 -14.35 14.78
N TYR A 54 3.11 -14.74 14.43
CA TYR A 54 3.99 -13.92 13.57
C TYR A 54 4.52 -14.73 12.40
N LEU A 55 4.34 -14.20 11.20
CA LEU A 55 4.98 -14.69 9.98
C LEU A 55 5.75 -13.56 9.32
N ALA A 56 6.93 -13.84 8.78
CA ALA A 56 7.66 -12.86 7.99
C ALA A 56 8.14 -13.40 6.66
N TYR A 57 8.32 -12.50 5.68
CA TYR A 57 9.03 -12.76 4.44
C TYR A 57 10.33 -11.96 4.41
N GLU A 58 11.46 -12.65 4.20
CA GLU A 58 12.78 -12.05 4.05
C GLU A 58 13.47 -12.62 2.81
N ILE A 59 13.95 -11.75 1.93
CA ILE A 59 14.65 -12.18 0.71
C ILE A 59 16.12 -12.50 0.96
N ASP A 60 16.70 -11.91 2.01
CA ASP A 60 18.12 -12.08 2.35
C ASP A 60 18.34 -13.24 3.32
N TYR A 61 18.57 -14.43 2.80
CA TYR A 61 18.84 -15.63 3.58
C TYR A 61 20.03 -15.48 4.57
N SER A 62 20.98 -14.57 4.30
CA SER A 62 22.11 -14.35 5.21
C SER A 62 21.75 -13.70 6.55
N LEU A 63 20.48 -13.31 6.73
CA LEU A 63 19.95 -12.77 7.97
C LEU A 63 19.31 -13.85 8.88
N LYS A 64 19.28 -15.11 8.43
CA LYS A 64 18.62 -16.22 9.11
C LYS A 64 19.03 -16.32 10.57
N ASP A 65 20.33 -16.49 10.85
CA ASP A 65 20.85 -16.69 12.22
C ASP A 65 20.53 -15.51 13.15
N VAL A 66 20.46 -14.28 12.60
CA VAL A 66 20.11 -13.09 13.39
C VAL A 66 18.63 -13.07 13.71
N LEU A 67 17.77 -13.40 12.74
CA LEU A 67 16.32 -13.34 12.88
C LEU A 67 15.77 -14.47 13.76
N GLU A 68 16.35 -15.67 13.68
CA GLU A 68 15.97 -16.82 14.51
C GLU A 68 16.08 -16.53 16.01
N ASN A 69 16.96 -15.63 16.43
CA ASN A 69 17.09 -15.23 17.86
C ASN A 69 15.87 -14.45 18.39
N PHE A 70 14.99 -13.95 17.52
CA PHE A 70 13.78 -13.23 17.94
C PHE A 70 12.54 -14.12 17.96
N LEU A 71 12.59 -15.32 17.32
CA LEU A 71 11.41 -16.15 17.14
C LEU A 71 10.97 -16.85 18.44
N SER A 72 9.65 -17.03 18.54
CA SER A 72 8.96 -17.87 19.52
C SER A 72 8.33 -19.09 18.85
N GLU A 73 7.64 -19.94 19.60
CA GLU A 73 6.92 -21.12 19.06
C GLU A 73 5.84 -20.74 18.04
N ASP A 74 5.19 -19.56 18.22
CA ASP A 74 4.16 -19.03 17.34
C ASP A 74 4.72 -18.06 16.27
N SER A 75 6.00 -18.22 15.91
CA SER A 75 6.69 -17.35 14.97
C SER A 75 7.37 -18.16 13.86
N ASN A 76 7.33 -17.65 12.62
CA ASN A 76 8.02 -18.26 11.49
C ASN A 76 8.52 -17.21 10.49
N ILE A 77 9.54 -17.58 9.70
CA ILE A 77 10.07 -16.74 8.61
C ILE A 77 10.20 -17.58 7.34
N ILE A 78 9.65 -17.05 6.25
CA ILE A 78 9.81 -17.59 4.91
C ILE A 78 10.91 -16.80 4.20
N PHE A 79 12.02 -17.47 3.88
CA PHE A 79 13.15 -16.85 3.18
C PHE A 79 12.95 -16.90 1.67
N GLN A 80 12.03 -16.04 1.18
CA GLN A 80 11.65 -15.92 -0.25
C GLN A 80 11.24 -14.49 -0.58
N ASP A 81 11.15 -14.18 -1.88
CA ASP A 81 10.56 -12.91 -2.34
C ASP A 81 9.04 -12.96 -2.14
N PHE A 82 8.52 -12.01 -1.35
CA PHE A 82 7.09 -11.87 -1.09
C PHE A 82 6.25 -11.72 -2.36
N LEU A 83 6.78 -11.06 -3.40
CA LEU A 83 6.04 -10.83 -4.64
C LEU A 83 5.98 -12.08 -5.53
N GLU A 84 6.97 -12.97 -5.43
CA GLU A 84 7.06 -14.19 -6.23
C GLU A 84 6.46 -15.43 -5.52
N SER A 85 6.19 -15.34 -4.21
CA SER A 85 5.65 -16.43 -3.41
C SER A 85 4.13 -16.59 -3.58
N ASP A 86 3.62 -17.80 -3.34
CA ASP A 86 2.20 -18.07 -3.16
C ASP A 86 1.73 -17.65 -1.77
N VAL A 87 1.74 -16.32 -1.57
CA VAL A 87 1.44 -15.71 -0.28
C VAL A 87 0.06 -16.11 0.24
N THR A 88 -0.93 -16.23 -0.62
CA THR A 88 -2.29 -16.59 -0.20
C THR A 88 -2.30 -17.97 0.46
N ASN A 89 -1.68 -18.97 -0.17
CA ASN A 89 -1.59 -20.32 0.38
C ASN A 89 -0.76 -20.35 1.67
N ASP A 90 0.34 -19.62 1.73
CA ASP A 90 1.19 -19.55 2.94
C ASP A 90 0.44 -18.92 4.13
N LEU A 91 -0.31 -17.85 3.89
CA LEU A 91 -1.12 -17.19 4.91
C LEU A 91 -2.30 -18.07 5.36
N ASP A 92 -3.01 -18.72 4.43
CA ASP A 92 -4.10 -19.64 4.74
C ASP A 92 -3.61 -20.82 5.59
N THR A 93 -2.47 -21.39 5.23
CA THR A 93 -1.86 -22.51 5.96
C THR A 93 -1.44 -22.10 7.38
N TYR A 94 -0.80 -20.94 7.53
CA TYR A 94 -0.23 -20.51 8.81
C TYR A 94 -1.27 -19.90 9.74
N PHE A 95 -2.13 -19.00 9.23
CA PHE A 95 -3.11 -18.26 10.01
C PHE A 95 -4.55 -18.81 9.92
N LYS A 96 -4.77 -19.85 9.12
CA LYS A 96 -6.05 -20.61 9.02
C LYS A 96 -7.27 -19.73 8.72
N GLY A 97 -7.13 -18.78 7.82
CA GLY A 97 -8.21 -17.88 7.41
C GLY A 97 -8.46 -16.69 8.34
N GLU A 98 -7.75 -16.60 9.47
CA GLU A 98 -7.92 -15.51 10.43
C GLU A 98 -7.42 -14.14 9.90
N PRO A 99 -7.95 -13.02 10.41
CA PRO A 99 -7.50 -11.68 10.02
C PRO A 99 -6.02 -11.43 10.34
N ILE A 100 -5.32 -10.75 9.44
CA ILE A 100 -3.88 -10.49 9.53
C ILE A 100 -3.59 -8.98 9.43
N HIS A 101 -2.63 -8.51 10.23
CA HIS A 101 -2.11 -7.15 10.21
C HIS A 101 -0.71 -7.15 9.59
N LEU A 102 -0.53 -6.42 8.48
CA LEU A 102 0.76 -6.28 7.83
C LEU A 102 1.56 -5.14 8.47
N ILE A 103 2.83 -5.41 8.76
CA ILE A 103 3.80 -4.38 9.19
C ILE A 103 5.05 -4.50 8.32
N GLY A 104 5.71 -3.39 7.99
CA GLY A 104 6.98 -3.48 7.30
C GLY A 104 7.65 -2.14 7.04
N ASN A 105 8.99 -2.19 7.07
CA ASN A 105 9.82 -1.15 6.48
C ASN A 105 10.12 -1.53 5.04
N LEU A 106 9.21 -1.19 4.12
CA LEU A 106 9.24 -1.72 2.76
C LEU A 106 10.41 -1.19 1.93
N PRO A 107 11.10 -2.06 1.18
CA PRO A 107 12.06 -1.61 0.18
C PRO A 107 11.38 -0.69 -0.83
N TYR A 108 11.97 0.48 -1.09
CA TYR A 108 11.30 1.55 -1.85
C TYR A 108 10.93 1.16 -3.28
N TYR A 109 11.72 0.30 -3.92
CA TYR A 109 11.53 -0.10 -5.31
C TYR A 109 10.37 -1.07 -5.53
N ILE A 110 9.88 -1.74 -4.46
CA ILE A 110 8.75 -2.70 -4.52
C ILE A 110 7.54 -2.27 -3.68
N THR A 111 7.57 -1.08 -3.10
CA THR A 111 6.47 -0.58 -2.24
C THR A 111 5.11 -0.64 -2.94
N THR A 112 5.00 -0.13 -4.17
CA THR A 112 3.72 -0.11 -4.91
C THR A 112 3.20 -1.51 -5.24
N PRO A 113 3.98 -2.45 -5.79
CA PRO A 113 3.57 -3.85 -5.94
C PRO A 113 3.09 -4.50 -4.64
N ILE A 114 3.79 -4.31 -3.52
CA ILE A 114 3.39 -4.85 -2.22
C ILE A 114 2.02 -4.30 -1.79
N ILE A 115 1.78 -3.00 -1.97
CA ILE A 115 0.50 -2.38 -1.63
C ILE A 115 -0.64 -2.99 -2.49
N PHE A 116 -0.44 -3.21 -3.78
CA PHE A 116 -1.45 -3.85 -4.61
C PHE A 116 -1.69 -5.30 -4.18
N LYS A 117 -0.64 -6.07 -3.88
CA LYS A 117 -0.79 -7.44 -3.35
C LYS A 117 -1.50 -7.45 -1.99
N PHE A 118 -1.25 -6.45 -1.12
CA PHE A 118 -2.03 -6.25 0.11
C PHE A 118 -3.52 -6.04 -0.19
N LEU A 119 -3.88 -5.25 -1.21
CA LEU A 119 -5.29 -5.03 -1.57
C LEU A 119 -5.99 -6.29 -2.07
N GLU A 120 -5.27 -7.18 -2.78
CA GLU A 120 -5.80 -8.41 -3.36
C GLU A 120 -6.06 -9.53 -2.34
N ILE A 121 -5.28 -9.59 -1.24
CA ILE A 121 -5.38 -10.67 -0.24
C ILE A 121 -6.39 -10.30 0.85
N ASP A 122 -7.56 -10.93 0.86
CA ASP A 122 -8.69 -10.58 1.74
C ASP A 122 -8.38 -10.72 3.23
N GLN A 123 -7.50 -11.62 3.64
CA GLN A 123 -7.10 -11.81 5.04
C GLN A 123 -6.32 -10.62 5.61
N LEU A 124 -5.57 -9.88 4.78
CA LEU A 124 -4.83 -8.70 5.19
C LEU A 124 -5.81 -7.54 5.43
N LYS A 125 -6.07 -7.18 6.69
CA LYS A 125 -7.06 -6.15 7.07
C LYS A 125 -6.45 -4.76 7.22
N THR A 126 -5.25 -4.68 7.77
CA THR A 126 -4.52 -3.42 7.92
C THR A 126 -3.08 -3.56 7.44
N ALA A 127 -2.47 -2.44 7.08
CA ALA A 127 -1.04 -2.38 6.79
C ALA A 127 -0.45 -1.12 7.43
N THR A 128 0.51 -1.30 8.35
CA THR A 128 1.32 -0.20 8.90
C THR A 128 2.70 -0.26 8.27
N ILE A 129 2.95 0.59 7.30
CA ILE A 129 4.11 0.49 6.42
C ILE A 129 4.91 1.79 6.37
N MET A 130 6.23 1.62 6.31
CA MET A 130 7.14 2.73 6.04
C MET A 130 7.48 2.77 4.56
N VAL A 131 7.30 3.95 3.96
CA VAL A 131 7.47 4.19 2.52
C VAL A 131 8.27 5.48 2.31
N GLN A 132 8.78 5.71 1.08
CA GLN A 132 9.34 7.03 0.74
C GLN A 132 8.30 8.11 0.96
N LYS A 133 8.75 9.28 1.45
CA LYS A 133 7.85 10.41 1.72
C LYS A 133 6.97 10.78 0.53
N GLU A 134 7.54 10.81 -0.69
CA GLU A 134 6.78 11.11 -1.92
C GLU A 134 5.64 10.09 -2.16
N VAL A 135 5.88 8.80 -1.89
CA VAL A 135 4.86 7.74 -2.03
C VAL A 135 3.78 7.94 -0.96
N GLY A 136 4.17 8.17 0.29
CA GLY A 136 3.25 8.46 1.38
C GLY A 136 2.41 9.72 1.12
N ASP A 137 3.01 10.80 0.62
CA ASP A 137 2.31 12.02 0.23
C ASP A 137 1.23 11.75 -0.86
N ARG A 138 1.49 10.84 -1.81
CA ARG A 138 0.50 10.39 -2.81
C ARG A 138 -0.63 9.60 -2.15
N MET A 139 -0.29 8.71 -1.20
CA MET A 139 -1.29 7.85 -0.53
C MET A 139 -2.33 8.67 0.25
N ILE A 140 -1.88 9.72 0.96
CA ILE A 140 -2.75 10.59 1.78
C ILE A 140 -3.31 11.79 1.01
N SER A 141 -2.97 11.96 -0.27
CA SER A 141 -3.31 13.15 -1.06
C SER A 141 -4.81 13.24 -1.31
N LYS A 142 -5.36 14.45 -1.19
CA LYS A 142 -6.75 14.76 -1.52
C LYS A 142 -6.85 15.30 -2.96
N LYS A 143 -8.06 15.23 -3.55
CA LYS A 143 -8.34 15.84 -4.85
C LYS A 143 -7.93 17.32 -4.87
N ASN A 144 -7.56 17.82 -6.04
CA ASN A 144 -7.01 19.17 -6.29
C ASN A 144 -5.60 19.41 -5.77
N LEU A 145 -4.93 18.44 -5.13
CA LEU A 145 -3.52 18.56 -4.76
C LEU A 145 -2.61 18.01 -5.87
N LYS A 146 -1.42 18.61 -6.01
CA LYS A 146 -0.43 18.22 -7.03
C LYS A 146 0.04 16.76 -6.93
N SER A 147 0.02 16.18 -5.74
CA SER A 147 0.40 14.79 -5.46
C SER A 147 -0.71 13.79 -5.74
N TYR A 148 -1.98 14.24 -5.90
CA TYR A 148 -3.11 13.37 -6.17
C TYR A 148 -3.04 12.79 -7.60
N ASN A 149 -3.24 11.47 -7.71
CA ASN A 149 -3.14 10.75 -8.97
C ASN A 149 -3.96 9.44 -8.93
N ALA A 150 -3.87 8.62 -9.98
CA ALA A 150 -4.59 7.34 -10.06
C ALA A 150 -4.33 6.42 -8.86
N PHE A 151 -3.07 6.33 -8.40
CA PHE A 151 -2.72 5.52 -7.22
C PHE A 151 -3.45 6.02 -5.97
N SER A 152 -3.51 7.34 -5.76
CA SER A 152 -4.26 7.96 -4.65
C SER A 152 -5.73 7.55 -4.67
N ALA A 153 -6.40 7.71 -5.82
CA ALA A 153 -7.82 7.42 -5.96
C ALA A 153 -8.12 5.93 -5.78
N ILE A 154 -7.33 5.04 -6.40
CA ILE A 154 -7.52 3.58 -6.29
C ILE A 154 -7.28 3.14 -4.84
N LEU A 155 -6.17 3.56 -4.22
CA LEU A 155 -5.86 3.18 -2.85
C LEU A 155 -6.96 3.62 -1.87
N GLN A 156 -7.44 4.87 -2.00
CA GLN A 156 -8.48 5.43 -1.14
C GLN A 156 -9.88 4.88 -1.42
N TYR A 157 -10.09 4.22 -2.55
CA TYR A 157 -11.31 3.45 -2.80
C TYR A 157 -11.35 2.19 -1.92
N PHE A 158 -10.23 1.47 -1.79
CA PHE A 158 -10.14 0.22 -1.05
C PHE A 158 -9.79 0.39 0.44
N THR A 159 -9.22 1.54 0.82
CA THR A 159 -8.68 1.73 2.17
C THR A 159 -8.93 3.12 2.72
N ASP A 160 -9.01 3.22 4.05
CA ASP A 160 -8.75 4.45 4.77
C ASP A 160 -7.24 4.58 5.00
N VAL A 161 -6.69 5.75 4.68
CA VAL A 161 -5.25 6.01 4.76
C VAL A 161 -4.98 7.05 5.84
N ARG A 162 -4.13 6.71 6.83
CA ARG A 162 -3.75 7.60 7.93
C ARG A 162 -2.25 7.78 7.99
N LEU A 163 -1.80 9.04 8.09
CA LEU A 163 -0.41 9.35 8.45
C LEU A 163 -0.16 8.97 9.92
N VAL A 164 0.87 8.17 10.17
CA VAL A 164 1.34 7.84 11.52
C VAL A 164 2.45 8.79 11.94
N VAL A 165 3.53 8.88 11.14
CA VAL A 165 4.68 9.76 11.45
C VAL A 165 5.54 10.01 10.21
N ASN A 166 6.11 11.21 10.12
CA ASN A 166 7.20 11.51 9.18
C ASN A 166 8.53 11.06 9.78
N VAL A 167 9.40 10.45 8.96
CA VAL A 167 10.67 9.86 9.39
C VAL A 167 11.82 10.53 8.64
N ASN A 168 12.69 11.19 9.39
CA ASN A 168 13.87 11.81 8.80
C ASN A 168 14.86 10.74 8.36
N ARG A 169 15.45 10.90 7.17
CA ARG A 169 16.43 9.96 6.59
C ARG A 169 17.64 9.69 7.50
N LYS A 170 17.99 10.62 8.40
CA LYS A 170 19.10 10.46 9.34
C LYS A 170 18.86 9.38 10.41
N MET A 171 17.63 8.89 10.56
CA MET A 171 17.28 7.79 11.47
C MET A 171 17.62 6.41 10.94
N PHE A 172 18.18 6.33 9.71
CA PHE A 172 18.55 5.07 9.06
C PHE A 172 20.06 4.91 8.94
N ASN A 173 20.49 3.66 8.94
CA ASN A 173 21.86 3.27 8.59
C ASN A 173 21.83 2.10 7.57
N PRO A 174 22.37 2.28 6.34
CA PRO A 174 22.86 3.54 5.76
C PRO A 174 21.76 4.60 5.57
N VAL A 175 22.16 5.88 5.50
CA VAL A 175 21.22 7.00 5.30
C VAL A 175 20.68 6.99 3.88
N PRO A 176 19.35 6.87 3.65
CA PRO A 176 18.77 6.92 2.32
C PRO A 176 18.82 8.34 1.71
N LYS A 177 18.53 8.44 0.41
CA LYS A 177 18.55 9.74 -0.30
C LYS A 177 17.38 10.65 0.07
N VAL A 178 16.27 10.11 0.52
CA VAL A 178 15.00 10.82 0.79
C VAL A 178 14.46 10.48 2.17
N ASP A 179 13.63 11.36 2.70
CA ASP A 179 12.88 11.08 3.93
C ASP A 179 11.81 10.02 3.69
N SER A 180 11.31 9.44 4.78
CA SER A 180 10.27 8.42 4.79
C SER A 180 9.02 8.91 5.50
N MET A 181 7.97 8.12 5.39
CA MET A 181 6.71 8.33 6.06
C MET A 181 6.17 6.97 6.48
N VAL A 182 5.65 6.87 7.69
CA VAL A 182 4.85 5.72 8.12
C VAL A 182 3.38 6.05 7.91
N VAL A 183 2.70 5.19 7.19
CA VAL A 183 1.26 5.26 6.95
C VAL A 183 0.59 3.98 7.42
N GLN A 184 -0.65 4.13 7.87
CA GLN A 184 -1.52 3.00 8.13
C GLN A 184 -2.66 2.98 7.12
N LEU A 185 -2.87 1.82 6.53
CA LEU A 185 -3.99 1.48 5.66
C LEU A 185 -4.94 0.59 6.43
N THR A 186 -6.23 0.86 6.35
CA THR A 186 -7.28 -0.03 6.85
C THR A 186 -8.21 -0.35 5.70
N LYS A 187 -8.34 -1.63 5.32
CA LYS A 187 -9.31 -2.03 4.30
C LYS A 187 -10.72 -1.71 4.75
N LYS A 188 -11.55 -1.30 3.82
CA LYS A 188 -12.97 -0.99 4.03
C LYS A 188 -13.82 -1.73 3.02
N GLU A 189 -15.11 -1.84 3.32
CA GLU A 189 -16.07 -2.36 2.35
C GLU A 189 -16.15 -1.45 1.13
N THR A 190 -16.16 -2.05 -0.04
CA THR A 190 -16.24 -1.34 -1.31
C THR A 190 -17.69 -1.17 -1.74
N LYS A 191 -17.98 -0.08 -2.48
CA LYS A 191 -19.33 0.29 -2.88
C LYS A 191 -19.81 -0.40 -4.16
N LEU A 192 -18.88 -0.91 -4.97
CA LEU A 192 -19.16 -1.51 -6.26
C LEU A 192 -19.01 -3.05 -6.17
N ASP A 193 -19.75 -3.77 -7.00
CA ASP A 193 -19.47 -5.20 -7.21
C ASP A 193 -18.14 -5.39 -7.96
N LYS A 194 -17.60 -6.62 -7.93
CA LYS A 194 -16.27 -6.93 -8.50
C LYS A 194 -16.14 -6.57 -9.98
N SER A 195 -17.22 -6.68 -10.77
CA SER A 195 -17.19 -6.35 -12.20
C SER A 195 -17.03 -4.84 -12.39
N LEU A 196 -17.80 -4.04 -11.67
CA LEU A 196 -17.72 -2.58 -11.69
C LEU A 196 -16.42 -2.06 -11.03
N GLU A 197 -15.87 -2.74 -10.04
CA GLU A 197 -14.56 -2.40 -9.47
C GLU A 197 -13.43 -2.44 -10.51
N LEU A 198 -13.42 -3.47 -11.37
CA LEU A 198 -12.45 -3.54 -12.46
C LEU A 198 -12.62 -2.37 -13.44
N LYS A 199 -13.88 -2.00 -13.73
CA LYS A 199 -14.18 -0.82 -14.57
C LYS A 199 -13.78 0.48 -13.88
N PHE A 200 -14.03 0.63 -12.57
CA PHE A 200 -13.59 1.77 -11.78
C PHE A 200 -12.06 1.93 -11.86
N ILE A 201 -11.30 0.86 -11.61
CA ILE A 201 -9.84 0.90 -11.72
C ILE A 201 -9.40 1.32 -13.13
N GLN A 202 -10.05 0.80 -14.17
CA GLN A 202 -9.80 1.16 -15.57
C GLN A 202 -10.07 2.66 -15.81
N ILE A 203 -11.25 3.15 -15.42
CA ILE A 203 -11.65 4.57 -15.58
C ILE A 203 -10.66 5.49 -14.87
N VAL A 204 -10.30 5.17 -13.61
CA VAL A 204 -9.32 5.98 -12.87
C VAL A 204 -7.97 6.00 -13.58
N LYS A 205 -7.43 4.84 -14.00
CA LYS A 205 -6.15 4.76 -14.72
C LYS A 205 -6.17 5.57 -16.02
N LEU A 206 -7.22 5.42 -16.81
CA LEU A 206 -7.39 6.17 -18.08
C LEU A 206 -7.52 7.68 -17.84
N SER A 207 -8.26 8.09 -16.82
CA SER A 207 -8.45 9.50 -16.47
C SER A 207 -7.13 10.24 -16.22
N PHE A 208 -6.16 9.57 -15.60
CA PHE A 208 -4.84 10.12 -15.30
C PHE A 208 -3.76 9.80 -16.34
N MET A 209 -4.09 9.15 -17.46
CA MET A 209 -3.13 8.67 -18.46
C MET A 209 -2.26 9.81 -19.01
N HIS A 210 -2.86 10.96 -19.31
CA HIS A 210 -2.15 12.14 -19.77
C HIS A 210 -2.44 13.34 -18.88
N LYS A 211 -1.54 13.67 -17.98
CA LYS A 211 -1.70 14.72 -16.96
C LYS A 211 -2.13 16.09 -17.48
N ARG A 212 -1.74 16.45 -18.71
CA ARG A 212 -2.07 17.75 -19.32
C ARG A 212 -3.36 17.77 -20.12
N LYS A 213 -4.00 16.61 -20.36
CA LYS A 213 -5.28 16.50 -21.08
C LYS A 213 -6.46 16.58 -20.13
N THR A 214 -7.62 16.96 -20.67
CA THR A 214 -8.89 16.94 -19.93
C THR A 214 -9.37 15.51 -19.73
N LEU A 215 -10.26 15.31 -18.77
CA LEU A 215 -10.91 14.03 -18.49
C LEU A 215 -11.61 13.47 -19.73
N LEU A 216 -12.37 14.33 -20.46
CA LEU A 216 -13.00 13.99 -21.73
C LEU A 216 -12.00 13.40 -22.74
N ASN A 217 -10.88 14.06 -22.95
CA ASN A 217 -9.88 13.62 -23.93
C ASN A 217 -9.17 12.32 -23.50
N ASN A 218 -8.90 12.15 -22.22
CA ASN A 218 -8.30 10.94 -21.69
C ASN A 218 -9.24 9.74 -21.82
N LEU A 219 -10.50 9.88 -21.43
CA LEU A 219 -11.48 8.79 -21.44
C LEU A 219 -11.88 8.42 -22.87
N SER A 220 -12.17 9.39 -23.76
CA SER A 220 -12.53 9.06 -25.13
C SER A 220 -11.42 8.33 -25.86
N THR A 221 -10.16 8.73 -25.67
CA THR A 221 -9.01 8.03 -26.25
C THR A 221 -8.81 6.65 -25.63
N GLY A 222 -8.88 6.55 -24.30
CA GLY A 222 -8.57 5.32 -23.56
C GLY A 222 -9.66 4.25 -23.67
N LEU A 223 -10.93 4.64 -23.79
CA LEU A 223 -12.06 3.72 -23.97
C LEU A 223 -12.37 3.46 -25.46
N ASN A 224 -11.76 4.22 -26.37
CA ASN A 224 -12.12 4.23 -27.81
C ASN A 224 -13.61 4.52 -28.02
N GLU A 225 -14.15 5.49 -27.26
CA GLU A 225 -15.57 5.89 -27.29
C GLU A 225 -15.73 7.31 -27.86
N ASP A 226 -16.91 7.57 -28.42
CA ASP A 226 -17.24 8.90 -28.93
C ASP A 226 -17.21 9.96 -27.81
N LYS A 227 -16.58 11.09 -28.12
CA LYS A 227 -16.51 12.23 -27.19
C LYS A 227 -17.88 12.75 -26.79
N ALA A 228 -18.89 12.71 -27.67
CA ALA A 228 -20.24 13.17 -27.36
C ALA A 228 -20.86 12.32 -26.24
N LYS A 229 -20.71 10.99 -26.31
CA LYS A 229 -21.20 10.06 -25.29
C LYS A 229 -20.51 10.27 -23.94
N ILE A 230 -19.17 10.43 -23.94
CA ILE A 230 -18.43 10.71 -22.70
C ILE A 230 -18.83 12.07 -22.12
N LEU A 231 -18.98 13.09 -22.98
CA LEU A 231 -19.37 14.44 -22.54
C LEU A 231 -20.77 14.47 -21.92
N GLU A 232 -21.72 13.71 -22.47
CA GLU A 232 -23.05 13.55 -21.89
C GLU A 232 -22.98 12.97 -20.47
N SER A 233 -22.19 11.89 -20.27
CA SER A 233 -21.94 11.30 -18.97
C SER A 233 -21.32 12.30 -17.99
N LEU A 234 -20.33 13.09 -18.43
CA LEU A 234 -19.71 14.11 -17.59
C LEU A 234 -20.70 15.22 -17.20
N LYS A 235 -21.49 15.72 -18.17
CA LYS A 235 -22.52 16.75 -17.90
C LYS A 235 -23.56 16.28 -16.89
N SER A 236 -23.96 14.99 -16.90
CA SER A 236 -24.89 14.43 -15.92
C SER A 236 -24.36 14.46 -14.49
N LEU A 237 -23.04 14.64 -14.32
CA LEU A 237 -22.34 14.78 -13.04
C LEU A 237 -21.94 16.24 -12.73
N ASN A 238 -22.47 17.22 -13.49
CA ASN A 238 -22.09 18.63 -13.40
C ASN A 238 -20.58 18.88 -13.69
N LEU A 239 -19.95 18.02 -14.51
CA LEU A 239 -18.60 18.16 -14.98
C LEU A 239 -18.58 18.72 -16.40
N ASP A 240 -17.66 19.62 -16.69
CA ASP A 240 -17.50 20.22 -18.01
C ASP A 240 -16.39 19.55 -18.84
N GLU A 241 -16.29 19.97 -20.12
CA GLU A 241 -15.26 19.46 -21.05
C GLU A 241 -13.82 19.83 -20.66
N LYS A 242 -13.63 20.84 -19.79
CA LYS A 242 -12.32 21.31 -19.30
C LYS A 242 -11.89 20.60 -18.02
N THR A 243 -12.80 19.84 -17.40
CA THR A 243 -12.55 19.11 -16.17
C THR A 243 -11.33 18.19 -16.31
N ARG A 244 -10.49 18.14 -15.30
CA ARG A 244 -9.32 17.27 -15.21
C ARG A 244 -9.49 16.22 -14.14
N ALA A 245 -8.80 15.08 -14.29
CA ALA A 245 -8.91 13.95 -13.36
C ALA A 245 -8.58 14.31 -11.91
N GLU A 246 -7.63 15.21 -11.68
CA GLU A 246 -7.23 15.64 -10.33
C GLU A 246 -8.34 16.36 -9.53
N SER A 247 -9.38 16.85 -10.21
CA SER A 247 -10.53 17.49 -9.52
C SER A 247 -11.58 16.49 -9.01
N LEU A 248 -11.52 15.22 -9.44
CA LEU A 248 -12.45 14.19 -9.04
C LEU A 248 -11.95 13.45 -7.78
N GLY A 249 -12.84 13.29 -6.79
CA GLY A 249 -12.62 12.38 -5.65
C GLY A 249 -13.07 10.95 -5.96
N VAL A 250 -12.91 10.07 -4.99
CA VAL A 250 -13.29 8.65 -5.13
C VAL A 250 -14.78 8.50 -5.48
N ASP A 251 -15.67 9.21 -4.79
CA ASP A 251 -17.11 9.13 -5.03
C ASP A 251 -17.50 9.63 -6.44
N ASP A 252 -16.81 10.68 -6.92
CA ASP A 252 -17.02 11.19 -8.28
C ASP A 252 -16.64 10.12 -9.32
N PHE A 253 -15.53 9.39 -9.11
CA PHE A 253 -15.11 8.29 -9.98
C PHE A 253 -16.05 7.08 -9.91
N ILE A 254 -16.60 6.75 -8.73
CA ILE A 254 -17.61 5.69 -8.56
C ILE A 254 -18.83 6.03 -9.42
N THR A 255 -19.40 7.23 -9.25
CA THR A 255 -20.59 7.67 -9.98
C THR A 255 -20.33 7.73 -11.48
N LEU A 256 -19.16 8.21 -11.90
CA LEU A 256 -18.77 8.21 -13.31
C LEU A 256 -18.69 6.80 -13.91
N THR A 257 -18.14 5.85 -13.16
CA THR A 257 -18.07 4.45 -13.58
C THR A 257 -19.46 3.85 -13.77
N GLU A 258 -20.36 4.06 -12.82
CA GLU A 258 -21.75 3.61 -12.92
C GLU A 258 -22.48 4.21 -14.13
N LYS A 259 -22.25 5.49 -14.43
CA LYS A 259 -22.86 6.15 -15.58
C LYS A 259 -22.35 5.65 -16.94
N LEU A 260 -21.10 5.19 -17.00
CA LEU A 260 -20.51 4.68 -18.24
C LEU A 260 -20.83 3.20 -18.50
N TYR A 261 -21.19 2.43 -17.48
CA TYR A 261 -21.34 0.98 -17.57
C TYR A 261 -22.69 0.41 -17.09
N LYS A 262 -23.57 1.23 -16.54
CA LYS A 262 -24.99 0.95 -16.28
C LYS A 262 -25.88 1.71 -17.25
#